data_490876572ad6bd3348e116e911712fa7
#
_entry.id   490876572ad6bd3348e116e911712fa7
#
_cell.length_a   1.000
_cell.length_b   1.000
_cell.length_c   1.000
_cell.angle_alpha   90.00
_cell.angle_beta   90.00
_cell.angle_gamma   90.00
#
_symmetry.space_group_name_H-M   'P 1'
#
loop_
_entity.id
_entity.type
_entity.pdbx_description
1 polymer ?
#
loop_
_entity_poly.entity_id
_entity_poly.type
_entity_poly.pdbx_seq_one_letter_code
_entity_poly.pdbx_strand_id
1 'polypeptide(L)'
;LSTGGNHLIRADRSPTYSMACILAGAAINTILDPLFIFGFGWGIKGAAWATVIGQIVSGLLIIFYFSRLRKMYLDHSMLIPKARNLSAIFSLGMASCINQVAIAAVQIVMNNTLRHYGALSAYGSDIPIACAGIISKVNQVFMAICIGISQGSQPILGFNYGAEKYSRVRQTYRYSVTLC
;
A
#
# COMPACT_ATOMS: atom_id res chain seq x y z
N LEU A 1 -3.73 -2.08 -9.66
CA LEU A 1 -3.92 -0.84 -10.41
C LEU A 1 -4.00 0.37 -9.47
N SER A 2 -4.78 0.27 -8.41
CA SER A 2 -4.98 1.35 -7.42
C SER A 2 -3.65 1.81 -6.79
N THR A 3 -2.85 0.91 -6.27
CA THR A 3 -1.58 1.25 -5.59
C THR A 3 -0.57 1.87 -6.54
N GLY A 4 -0.33 1.26 -7.72
CA GLY A 4 0.61 1.80 -8.70
C GLY A 4 0.19 3.16 -9.26
N GLY A 5 -1.10 3.34 -9.56
CA GLY A 5 -1.64 4.62 -10.02
C GLY A 5 -1.47 5.74 -9.00
N ASN A 6 -1.65 5.45 -7.70
CA ASN A 6 -1.44 6.44 -6.64
C ASN A 6 0.03 6.90 -6.55
N HIS A 7 1.00 6.01 -6.75
CA HIS A 7 2.41 6.41 -6.79
C HIS A 7 2.71 7.32 -7.98
N LEU A 8 2.11 7.05 -9.15
CA LEU A 8 2.25 7.90 -10.34
C LEU A 8 1.63 9.28 -10.12
N ILE A 9 0.44 9.38 -9.52
CA ILE A 9 -0.21 10.66 -9.20
C ILE A 9 0.64 11.48 -8.22
N ARG A 10 1.26 10.84 -7.22
CA ARG A 10 2.18 11.51 -6.29
C ARG A 10 3.42 12.04 -7.02
N ALA A 11 3.96 11.28 -7.97
CA ALA A 11 5.08 11.71 -8.78
C ALA A 11 4.73 12.91 -9.70
N ASP A 12 3.46 13.00 -10.14
CA ASP A 12 2.93 14.12 -10.95
C ASP A 12 2.60 15.38 -10.12
N ARG A 13 3.19 15.55 -8.94
CA ARG A 13 3.02 16.70 -8.03
C ARG A 13 1.61 16.92 -7.50
N SER A 14 0.75 15.91 -7.53
CA SER A 14 -0.62 15.98 -7.01
C SER A 14 -0.86 15.01 -5.85
N PRO A 15 -0.09 15.09 -4.74
CA PRO A 15 -0.24 14.17 -3.60
C PRO A 15 -1.62 14.28 -2.94
N THR A 16 -2.20 15.47 -2.94
CA THR A 16 -3.55 15.71 -2.38
C THR A 16 -4.62 14.91 -3.11
N TYR A 17 -4.55 14.83 -4.45
CA TYR A 17 -5.49 14.03 -5.23
C TYR A 17 -5.32 12.52 -4.97
N SER A 18 -4.07 12.05 -4.90
CA SER A 18 -3.77 10.67 -4.52
C SER A 18 -4.37 10.32 -3.15
N MET A 19 -4.21 11.22 -2.17
CA MET A 19 -4.80 11.07 -0.83
C MET A 19 -6.33 11.02 -0.91
N ALA A 20 -6.95 11.91 -1.68
CA ALA A 20 -8.41 11.91 -1.86
C ALA A 20 -8.93 10.60 -2.47
N CYS A 21 -8.23 10.01 -3.45
CA CYS A 21 -8.60 8.73 -4.04
C CYS A 21 -8.54 7.58 -3.02
N ILE A 22 -7.51 7.56 -2.17
CA ILE A 22 -7.35 6.54 -1.13
C ILE A 22 -8.44 6.71 -0.07
N LEU A 23 -8.66 7.94 0.40
CA LEU A 23 -9.68 8.23 1.41
C LEU A 23 -11.10 7.94 0.91
N ALA A 24 -11.42 8.28 -0.35
CA ALA A 24 -12.71 7.96 -0.94
C ALA A 24 -12.94 6.44 -0.99
N GLY A 25 -11.95 5.67 -1.44
CA GLY A 25 -12.03 4.21 -1.45
C GLY A 25 -12.20 3.61 -0.04
N ALA A 26 -11.45 4.12 0.93
CA ALA A 26 -11.54 3.69 2.33
C ALA A 26 -12.88 4.07 2.97
N ALA A 27 -13.40 5.28 2.73
CA ALA A 27 -14.68 5.73 3.25
C ALA A 27 -15.83 4.87 2.69
N ILE A 28 -15.83 4.61 1.39
CA ILE A 28 -16.84 3.74 0.76
C ILE A 28 -16.77 2.33 1.35
N ASN A 29 -15.58 1.75 1.49
CA ASN A 29 -15.41 0.45 2.12
C ASN A 29 -15.97 0.45 3.54
N THR A 30 -15.60 1.42 4.37
CA THR A 30 -16.06 1.54 5.78
C THR A 30 -17.58 1.68 5.89
N ILE A 31 -18.24 2.34 4.93
CA ILE A 31 -19.71 2.49 4.91
C ILE A 31 -20.37 1.20 4.42
N LEU A 32 -19.80 0.57 3.39
CA LEU A 32 -20.39 -0.64 2.79
C LEU A 32 -20.18 -1.88 3.65
N ASP A 33 -19.10 -1.97 4.43
CA ASP A 33 -18.83 -3.10 5.31
C ASP A 33 -20.02 -3.39 6.26
N PRO A 34 -20.47 -2.45 7.13
CA PRO A 34 -21.60 -2.72 8.02
C PRO A 34 -22.91 -2.93 7.26
N LEU A 35 -23.10 -2.24 6.14
CA LEU A 35 -24.31 -2.40 5.33
C LEU A 35 -24.42 -3.81 4.76
N PHE A 36 -23.34 -4.38 4.22
CA PHE A 36 -23.36 -5.71 3.63
C PHE A 36 -23.29 -6.83 4.68
N ILE A 37 -22.57 -6.60 5.79
CA ILE A 37 -22.44 -7.58 6.86
C ILE A 37 -23.76 -7.68 7.65
N PHE A 38 -24.31 -6.55 8.11
CA PHE A 38 -25.47 -6.51 9.00
C PHE A 38 -26.78 -6.23 8.27
N GLY A 39 -26.78 -5.33 7.27
CA GLY A 39 -28.00 -4.97 6.53
C GLY A 39 -28.49 -6.08 5.61
N PHE A 40 -27.59 -6.66 4.81
CA PHE A 40 -27.91 -7.76 3.89
C PHE A 40 -27.64 -9.15 4.47
N GLY A 41 -27.02 -9.26 5.64
CA GLY A 41 -26.71 -10.53 6.28
C GLY A 41 -25.68 -11.41 5.54
N TRP A 42 -24.87 -10.82 4.62
CA TRP A 42 -23.92 -11.57 3.81
C TRP A 42 -22.64 -11.97 4.57
N GLY A 43 -22.45 -11.52 5.81
CA GLY A 43 -21.32 -11.87 6.64
C GLY A 43 -19.98 -11.59 5.95
N ILE A 44 -19.06 -12.56 5.95
CA ILE A 44 -17.71 -12.43 5.37
C ILE A 44 -17.74 -12.13 3.87
N LYS A 45 -18.71 -12.68 3.12
CA LYS A 45 -18.87 -12.39 1.69
C LYS A 45 -19.21 -10.92 1.45
N GLY A 46 -20.01 -10.31 2.33
CA GLY A 46 -20.33 -8.88 2.28
C GLY A 46 -19.10 -7.99 2.44
N ALA A 47 -18.23 -8.29 3.42
CA ALA A 47 -16.97 -7.58 3.61
C ALA A 47 -16.05 -7.67 2.38
N ALA A 48 -15.98 -8.85 1.73
CA ALA A 48 -15.21 -9.01 0.51
C ALA A 48 -15.73 -8.13 -0.62
N TRP A 49 -17.05 -8.08 -0.83
CA TRP A 49 -17.67 -7.23 -1.84
C TRP A 49 -17.46 -5.73 -1.56
N ALA A 50 -17.61 -5.29 -0.32
CA ALA A 50 -17.35 -3.91 0.07
C ALA A 50 -15.90 -3.49 -0.24
N THR A 51 -14.94 -4.37 0.05
CA THR A 51 -13.52 -4.15 -0.27
C THR A 51 -13.29 -4.04 -1.78
N VAL A 52 -13.88 -4.92 -2.58
CA VAL A 52 -13.78 -4.88 -4.04
C VAL A 52 -14.36 -3.58 -4.61
N ILE A 53 -15.55 -3.17 -4.14
CA ILE A 53 -16.20 -1.93 -4.58
C ILE A 53 -15.34 -0.71 -4.22
N GLY A 54 -14.81 -0.63 -2.99
CA GLY A 54 -13.90 0.44 -2.58
C GLY A 54 -12.65 0.53 -3.45
N GLN A 55 -12.06 -0.60 -3.82
CA GLN A 55 -10.92 -0.66 -4.74
C GLN A 55 -11.27 -0.26 -6.17
N ILE A 56 -12.45 -0.66 -6.67
CA ILE A 56 -12.94 -0.27 -8.00
C ILE A 56 -13.13 1.25 -8.06
N VAL A 57 -13.79 1.84 -7.08
CA VAL A 57 -14.02 3.29 -7.03
C VAL A 57 -12.69 4.04 -6.97
N SER A 58 -11.76 3.63 -6.12
CA SER A 58 -10.41 4.21 -6.07
C SER A 58 -9.71 4.08 -7.43
N GLY A 59 -9.81 2.93 -8.10
CA GLY A 59 -9.25 2.69 -9.42
C GLY A 59 -9.88 3.59 -10.51
N LEU A 60 -11.20 3.78 -10.48
CA LEU A 60 -11.90 4.66 -11.42
C LEU A 60 -11.50 6.13 -11.24
N LEU A 61 -11.35 6.60 -10.00
CA LEU A 61 -10.86 7.95 -9.73
C LEU A 61 -9.45 8.18 -10.28
N ILE A 62 -8.59 7.18 -10.20
CA ILE A 62 -7.24 7.24 -10.76
C ILE A 62 -7.29 7.28 -12.29
N ILE A 63 -8.11 6.45 -12.94
CA ILE A 63 -8.30 6.46 -14.38
C ILE A 63 -8.87 7.80 -14.84
N PHE A 64 -9.84 8.35 -14.11
CA PHE A 64 -10.42 9.66 -14.39
C PHE A 64 -9.36 10.78 -14.30
N TYR A 65 -8.47 10.71 -13.32
CA TYR A 65 -7.35 11.65 -13.20
C TYR A 65 -6.45 11.58 -14.44
N PHE A 66 -6.03 10.40 -14.85
CA PHE A 66 -5.17 10.24 -16.03
C PHE A 66 -5.87 10.62 -17.34
N SER A 67 -7.17 10.38 -17.47
CA SER A 67 -7.94 10.78 -18.67
C SER A 67 -8.12 12.29 -18.79
N ARG A 68 -8.14 13.00 -17.63
CA ARG A 68 -8.28 14.47 -17.59
C ARG A 68 -6.94 15.20 -17.70
N LEU A 69 -5.82 14.54 -17.46
CA LEU A 69 -4.49 15.05 -17.68
C LEU A 69 -4.17 15.10 -19.17
N ARG A 70 -4.68 16.10 -19.86
CA ARG A 70 -4.39 16.40 -21.28
C ARG A 70 -2.90 16.68 -21.57
N LYS A 71 -2.01 16.65 -20.59
CA LYS A 71 -0.57 16.92 -20.73
C LYS A 71 0.25 15.67 -21.03
N MET A 72 -0.26 14.48 -20.80
CA MET A 72 0.38 13.26 -21.27
C MET A 72 -0.24 12.87 -22.61
N TYR A 73 0.43 13.25 -23.69
CA TYR A 73 0.16 12.65 -25.01
C TYR A 73 0.50 11.15 -24.87
N LEU A 74 -0.53 10.33 -24.66
CA LEU A 74 -0.40 8.88 -24.80
C LEU A 74 -0.24 8.58 -26.27
N ASP A 75 1.00 8.63 -26.76
CA ASP A 75 1.31 8.15 -28.09
C ASP A 75 1.25 6.61 -28.10
N HIS A 76 0.68 6.05 -29.15
CA HIS A 76 0.58 4.59 -29.34
C HIS A 76 1.96 3.89 -29.20
N SER A 77 3.06 4.59 -29.51
CA SER A 77 4.42 4.09 -29.32
C SER A 77 4.79 3.85 -27.85
N MET A 78 4.15 4.53 -26.89
CA MET A 78 4.38 4.36 -25.45
C MET A 78 3.67 3.13 -24.86
N LEU A 79 2.65 2.61 -25.53
CA LEU A 79 1.93 1.39 -25.12
C LEU A 79 2.74 0.12 -25.43
N ILE A 80 3.75 0.20 -26.28
CA ILE A 80 4.62 -0.95 -26.59
C ILE A 80 5.76 -0.97 -25.57
N PRO A 81 5.79 -1.95 -24.66
CA PRO A 81 6.84 -2.04 -23.64
C PRO A 81 8.18 -2.33 -24.31
N LYS A 82 9.11 -1.37 -24.27
CA LYS A 82 10.49 -1.60 -24.71
C LYS A 82 11.19 -2.52 -23.71
N ALA A 83 11.84 -3.59 -24.18
CA ALA A 83 12.50 -4.60 -23.35
C ALA A 83 13.48 -3.99 -22.34
N ARG A 84 14.20 -2.92 -22.70
CA ARG A 84 15.11 -2.19 -21.81
C ARG A 84 14.39 -1.55 -20.62
N ASN A 85 13.23 -0.95 -20.84
CA ASN A 85 12.44 -0.34 -19.76
C ASN A 85 11.83 -1.41 -18.87
N LEU A 86 11.38 -2.52 -19.46
CA LEU A 86 10.86 -3.66 -18.73
C LEU A 86 11.91 -4.25 -17.80
N SER A 87 13.13 -4.46 -18.29
CA SER A 87 14.26 -4.96 -17.48
C SER A 87 14.57 -4.04 -16.30
N ALA A 88 14.58 -2.72 -16.50
CA ALA A 88 14.79 -1.75 -15.42
C ALA A 88 13.67 -1.79 -14.37
N ILE A 89 12.41 -1.90 -14.81
CA ILE A 89 11.25 -2.03 -13.90
C ILE A 89 11.34 -3.33 -13.10
N PHE A 90 11.65 -4.45 -13.75
CA PHE A 90 11.83 -5.74 -13.08
C PHE A 90 12.97 -5.70 -12.06
N SER A 91 14.11 -5.15 -12.42
CA SER A 91 15.26 -5.03 -11.50
C SER A 91 14.93 -4.23 -10.25
N LEU A 92 14.26 -3.09 -10.39
CA LEU A 92 13.82 -2.26 -9.26
C LEU A 92 12.72 -2.92 -8.43
N GLY A 93 11.77 -3.60 -9.09
CA GLY A 93 10.66 -4.28 -8.42
C GLY A 93 11.05 -5.60 -7.73
N MET A 94 12.11 -6.27 -8.20
CA MET A 94 12.53 -7.57 -7.68
C MET A 94 12.91 -7.52 -6.20
N ALA A 95 13.62 -6.48 -5.78
CA ALA A 95 13.99 -6.29 -4.38
C ALA A 95 12.76 -6.20 -3.46
N SER A 96 11.75 -5.43 -3.86
CA SER A 96 10.49 -5.31 -3.13
C SER A 96 9.69 -6.62 -3.16
N CYS A 97 9.70 -7.33 -4.29
CA CYS A 97 9.04 -8.62 -4.44
C CYS A 97 9.65 -9.69 -3.50
N ILE A 98 10.98 -9.81 -3.49
CA ILE A 98 11.69 -10.76 -2.61
C ILE A 98 11.40 -10.43 -1.13
N ASN A 99 11.43 -9.15 -0.76
CA ASN A 99 11.11 -8.75 0.60
C ASN A 99 9.68 -9.15 0.99
N GLN A 100 8.71 -8.95 0.11
CA GLN A 100 7.31 -9.31 0.37
C GLN A 100 7.10 -10.82 0.48
N VAL A 101 7.78 -11.60 -0.37
CA VAL A 101 7.77 -13.06 -0.31
C VAL A 101 8.41 -13.55 1.01
N ALA A 102 9.51 -12.93 1.43
CA ALA A 102 10.16 -13.28 2.70
C ALA A 102 9.24 -13.00 3.90
N ILE A 103 8.57 -11.85 3.94
CA ILE A 103 7.59 -11.52 4.99
C ILE A 103 6.44 -12.55 5.00
N ALA A 104 5.91 -12.93 3.84
CA ALA A 104 4.84 -13.91 3.74
C ALA A 104 5.31 -15.31 4.21
N ALA A 105 6.52 -15.73 3.85
CA ALA A 105 7.11 -16.98 4.30
C ALA A 105 7.28 -17.01 5.83
N VAL A 106 7.82 -15.94 6.42
CA VAL A 106 7.94 -15.80 7.88
C VAL A 106 6.57 -15.90 8.56
N GLN A 107 5.55 -15.24 8.01
CA GLN A 107 4.20 -15.28 8.56
C GLN A 107 3.61 -16.70 8.54
N ILE A 108 3.80 -17.44 7.46
CA ILE A 108 3.33 -18.83 7.32
C ILE A 108 4.04 -19.72 8.34
N VAL A 109 5.38 -19.64 8.41
CA VAL A 109 6.19 -20.44 9.36
C VAL A 109 5.79 -20.12 10.80
N MET A 110 5.65 -18.83 11.13
CA MET A 110 5.26 -18.38 12.47
C MET A 110 3.88 -18.94 12.85
N ASN A 111 2.89 -18.83 11.98
CA ASN A 111 1.55 -19.35 12.25
C ASN A 111 1.52 -20.86 12.43
N ASN A 112 2.27 -21.61 11.59
CA ASN A 112 2.37 -23.05 11.71
C ASN A 112 3.07 -23.49 13.00
N THR A 113 4.15 -22.79 13.36
CA THR A 113 4.90 -23.05 14.60
C THR A 113 4.04 -22.76 15.83
N LEU A 114 3.34 -21.62 15.85
CA LEU A 114 2.43 -21.27 16.94
C LEU A 114 1.28 -22.27 17.08
N ARG A 115 0.76 -22.75 15.96
CA ARG A 115 -0.29 -23.78 15.97
C ARG A 115 0.23 -25.11 16.55
N HIS A 116 1.40 -25.55 16.11
CA HIS A 116 1.98 -26.83 16.54
C HIS A 116 2.37 -26.81 18.03
N TYR A 117 3.15 -25.84 18.45
CA TYR A 117 3.61 -25.74 19.84
C TYR A 117 2.50 -25.24 20.79
N GLY A 118 1.57 -24.44 20.29
CA GLY A 118 0.40 -24.03 21.06
C GLY A 118 -0.50 -25.20 21.44
N ALA A 119 -0.68 -26.17 20.52
CA ALA A 119 -1.44 -27.39 20.79
C ALA A 119 -0.80 -28.27 21.87
N LEU A 120 0.52 -28.19 22.05
CA LEU A 120 1.27 -28.92 23.10
C LEU A 120 1.27 -28.17 24.45
N SER A 121 0.81 -26.92 24.49
CA SER A 121 0.75 -26.11 25.70
C SER A 121 -0.60 -26.20 26.38
N ALA A 122 -0.64 -25.81 27.66
CA ALA A 122 -1.89 -25.75 28.44
C ALA A 122 -2.90 -24.72 27.91
N TYR A 123 -2.50 -23.82 27.00
CA TYR A 123 -3.33 -22.76 26.42
C TYR A 123 -4.00 -23.12 25.10
N GLY A 124 -3.69 -24.28 24.52
CA GLY A 124 -4.21 -24.67 23.20
C GLY A 124 -3.59 -23.90 22.03
N SER A 125 -4.00 -24.21 20.79
CA SER A 125 -3.47 -23.60 19.57
C SER A 125 -3.99 -22.19 19.30
N ASP A 126 -5.18 -21.85 19.78
CA ASP A 126 -5.89 -20.63 19.38
C ASP A 126 -5.40 -19.38 20.10
N ILE A 127 -5.08 -19.52 21.40
CA ILE A 127 -4.61 -18.38 22.21
C ILE A 127 -3.27 -17.81 21.73
N PRO A 128 -2.21 -18.60 21.47
CA PRO A 128 -0.95 -18.08 20.94
C PRO A 128 -1.10 -17.40 19.57
N ILE A 129 -1.93 -17.95 18.69
CA ILE A 129 -2.20 -17.37 17.37
C ILE A 129 -2.93 -16.03 17.51
N ALA A 130 -3.94 -15.95 18.40
CA ALA A 130 -4.65 -14.72 18.66
C ALA A 130 -3.74 -13.63 19.25
N CYS A 131 -2.89 -13.98 20.20
CA CYS A 131 -1.91 -13.05 20.79
C CYS A 131 -0.92 -12.54 19.72
N ALA A 132 -0.36 -13.41 18.90
CA ALA A 132 0.52 -13.04 17.81
C ALA A 132 -0.20 -12.13 16.78
N GLY A 133 -1.47 -12.42 16.51
CA GLY A 133 -2.32 -11.59 15.66
C GLY A 133 -2.50 -10.17 16.20
N ILE A 134 -2.78 -10.03 17.50
CA ILE A 134 -2.93 -8.73 18.16
C ILE A 134 -1.61 -7.96 18.12
N ILE A 135 -0.49 -8.58 18.49
CA ILE A 135 0.84 -7.97 18.45
C ILE A 135 1.17 -7.50 17.02
N SER A 136 0.90 -8.32 16.02
CA SER A 136 1.12 -7.97 14.61
C SER A 136 0.27 -6.78 14.17
N LYS A 137 -0.97 -6.68 14.62
CA LYS A 137 -1.85 -5.54 14.33
C LYS A 137 -1.36 -4.25 14.98
N VAL A 138 -0.96 -4.30 16.24
CA VAL A 138 -0.37 -3.14 16.93
C VAL A 138 0.90 -2.67 16.23
N ASN A 139 1.81 -3.61 15.90
CA ASN A 139 3.02 -3.29 15.14
C ASN A 139 2.70 -2.66 13.77
N GLN A 140 1.68 -3.18 13.07
CA GLN A 140 1.25 -2.65 11.78
C GLN A 140 0.78 -1.19 11.86
N VAL A 141 0.13 -0.78 12.96
CA VAL A 141 -0.29 0.61 13.18
C VAL A 141 0.92 1.53 13.33
N PHE A 142 1.92 1.14 14.14
CA PHE A 142 3.15 1.92 14.27
C PHE A 142 3.92 2.01 12.95
N MET A 143 4.07 0.90 12.25
CA MET A 143 4.73 0.87 10.94
C MET A 143 4.00 1.70 9.89
N ALA A 144 2.66 1.78 9.94
CA ALA A 144 1.89 2.61 9.01
C ALA A 144 2.21 4.10 9.14
N ILE A 145 2.48 4.59 10.35
CA ILE A 145 2.90 5.98 10.59
C ILE A 145 4.27 6.24 9.95
N CYS A 146 5.25 5.38 10.23
CA CYS A 146 6.60 5.50 9.65
C CYS A 146 6.59 5.41 8.12
N ILE A 147 5.82 4.47 7.57
CA ILE A 147 5.64 4.32 6.11
C ILE A 147 4.97 5.56 5.53
N GLY A 148 3.98 6.14 6.22
CA GLY A 148 3.31 7.38 5.80
C GLY A 148 4.27 8.55 5.69
N ILE A 149 5.11 8.77 6.69
CA ILE A 149 6.15 9.81 6.70
C ILE A 149 7.17 9.56 5.59
N SER A 150 7.64 8.33 5.44
CA SER A 150 8.60 7.95 4.40
C SER A 150 8.04 8.18 3.00
N GLN A 151 6.83 7.73 2.72
CA GLN A 151 6.16 7.93 1.42
C GLN A 151 5.84 9.40 1.14
N GLY A 152 5.54 10.19 2.16
CA GLY A 152 5.33 11.64 2.03
C GLY A 152 6.61 12.40 1.71
N SER A 153 7.74 11.98 2.25
CA SER A 153 9.04 12.60 1.99
C SER A 153 9.66 12.22 0.64
N GLN A 154 9.29 11.08 0.08
CA GLN A 154 9.85 10.52 -1.16
C GLN A 154 9.80 11.48 -2.37
N PRO A 155 8.66 12.12 -2.71
CA PRO A 155 8.61 13.07 -3.82
C PRO A 155 9.43 14.34 -3.55
N ILE A 156 9.54 14.79 -2.29
CA ILE A 156 10.36 15.95 -1.91
C ILE A 156 11.84 15.64 -2.10
N LEU A 157 12.28 14.46 -1.65
CA LEU A 157 13.65 13.99 -1.82
C LEU A 157 13.99 13.84 -3.30
N GLY A 158 13.15 13.17 -4.09
CA GLY A 158 13.38 12.95 -5.52
C GLY A 158 13.46 14.26 -6.30
N PHE A 159 12.57 15.21 -6.04
CA PHE A 159 12.59 16.51 -6.72
C PHE A 159 13.82 17.35 -6.38
N ASN A 160 14.20 17.43 -5.09
CA ASN A 160 15.37 18.21 -4.68
C ASN A 160 16.68 17.53 -5.10
N TYR A 161 16.73 16.21 -5.16
CA TYR A 161 17.87 15.46 -5.68
C TYR A 161 18.09 15.72 -7.17
N GLY A 162 17.01 15.64 -7.98
CA GLY A 162 17.08 15.96 -9.40
C GLY A 162 17.38 17.44 -9.71
N ALA A 163 17.11 18.34 -8.76
CA ALA A 163 17.47 19.76 -8.84
C ALA A 163 18.85 20.08 -8.22
N GLU A 164 19.64 19.05 -7.88
CA GLU A 164 20.99 19.14 -7.27
C GLU A 164 21.04 19.93 -5.94
N LYS A 165 19.90 20.13 -5.28
CA LYS A 165 19.79 20.85 -4.01
C LYS A 165 20.04 19.92 -2.82
N TYR A 166 21.24 19.37 -2.71
CA TYR A 166 21.63 18.37 -1.72
C TYR A 166 21.44 18.83 -0.25
N SER A 167 21.56 20.12 0.03
CA SER A 167 21.29 20.65 1.37
C SER A 167 19.84 20.42 1.82
N ARG A 168 18.88 20.62 0.90
CA ARG A 168 17.44 20.36 1.17
C ARG A 168 17.14 18.86 1.26
N VAL A 169 17.79 18.03 0.46
CA VAL A 169 17.68 16.57 0.54
C VAL A 169 18.11 16.10 1.92
N ARG A 170 19.28 16.56 2.41
CA ARG A 170 19.81 16.21 3.72
C ARG A 170 18.90 16.68 4.86
N GLN A 171 18.33 17.88 4.75
CA GLN A 171 17.42 18.44 5.72
C GLN A 171 16.11 17.65 5.77
N THR A 172 15.50 17.34 4.62
CA THR A 172 14.28 16.53 4.54
C THR A 172 14.50 15.13 5.11
N TYR A 173 15.62 14.49 4.76
CA TYR A 173 15.98 13.19 5.30
C TYR A 173 16.09 13.21 6.83
N ARG A 174 16.80 14.21 7.37
CA ARG A 174 16.96 14.38 8.82
C ARG A 174 15.62 14.54 9.54
N TYR A 175 14.73 15.37 9.00
CA TYR A 175 13.38 15.53 9.58
C TYR A 175 12.55 14.26 9.47
N SER A 176 12.62 13.54 8.36
CA SER A 176 11.90 12.26 8.23
C SER A 176 12.35 11.22 9.25
N VAL A 177 13.67 11.10 9.47
CA VAL A 177 14.22 10.17 10.47
C VAL A 177 13.89 10.58 11.91
N THR A 178 13.84 11.89 12.20
CA THR A 178 13.50 12.35 13.57
C THR A 178 12.01 12.25 13.89
N LEU A 179 11.15 12.18 12.88
CA LEU A 179 9.69 12.03 13.04
C LEU A 179 9.24 10.56 13.09
N CYS A 180 10.05 9.61 12.61
CA CYS A 180 9.82 8.17 12.72
C CYS A 180 10.34 7.60 14.04
#